data_6b06185552b189a87783b51a3de02b3c
#
_entry.id   6b06185552b189a87783b51a3de02b3c
#
_cell.length_a   1.000
_cell.length_b   1.000
_cell.length_c   1.000
_cell.angle_alpha   90.00
_cell.angle_beta   90.00
_cell.angle_gamma   90.00
#
_symmetry.space_group_name_H-M   'P 1'
#
loop_
_entity.id
_entity.type
_entity.pdbx_description
1 polymer ?
#
loop_
_entity_poly.entity_id
_entity_poly.type
_entity_poly.pdbx_seq_one_letter_code
_entity_poly.pdbx_strand_id
1 'polypeptide(L)'
;GGDSIVYGFHRFTDTLVGLVVALLVNVVIRPYNNRQKIINTMDEIQKMFLPLLQSRVLEHRYPDLTPLTEKMTSLASELRIFEKQPVALWQHAVRVAARRQEAAYLRGCEQLLAKMCGELAALCNMDSNPAPGEESIERLEAHGLTAPENLKDYCRCSPVDAQVLDFHIGNLLDAYDFLTAFHHV
;
A
#
# COMPACT_ATOMS: atom_id res chain seq x y z
N GLY A 1 31.46 -52.98 -27.73
CA GLY A 1 31.02 -51.64 -28.28
C GLY A 1 29.56 -51.32 -28.10
N GLY A 2 28.68 -52.29 -27.82
CA GLY A 2 27.23 -52.07 -27.65
C GLY A 2 26.84 -51.40 -26.32
N ASP A 3 27.50 -51.76 -25.24
CA ASP A 3 27.14 -51.33 -23.87
C ASP A 3 27.37 -49.82 -23.66
N SER A 4 28.37 -49.22 -24.34
CA SER A 4 28.66 -47.79 -24.24
C SER A 4 27.56 -46.92 -24.91
N ILE A 5 26.99 -47.43 -26.01
CA ILE A 5 25.91 -46.73 -26.74
C ILE A 5 24.59 -46.81 -25.94
N VAL A 6 24.30 -47.95 -25.38
CA VAL A 6 23.11 -48.15 -24.52
C VAL A 6 23.19 -47.26 -23.27
N TYR A 7 24.34 -47.19 -22.62
CA TYR A 7 24.56 -46.31 -21.47
C TYR A 7 24.40 -44.82 -21.83
N GLY A 8 24.94 -44.40 -22.99
CA GLY A 8 24.81 -43.02 -23.50
C GLY A 8 23.32 -42.66 -23.76
N PHE A 9 22.54 -43.62 -24.30
CA PHE A 9 21.14 -43.40 -24.60
C PHE A 9 20.30 -43.30 -23.31
N HIS A 10 20.56 -44.14 -22.29
CA HIS A 10 19.88 -44.04 -20.99
C HIS A 10 20.14 -42.69 -20.32
N ARG A 11 21.39 -42.21 -20.30
CA ARG A 11 21.71 -40.90 -19.75
C ARG A 11 21.03 -39.74 -20.50
N PHE A 12 20.96 -39.83 -21.82
CA PHE A 12 20.26 -38.82 -22.63
C PHE A 12 18.76 -38.82 -22.32
N THR A 13 18.14 -40.01 -22.18
CA THR A 13 16.72 -40.14 -21.86
C THR A 13 16.41 -39.59 -20.47
N ASP A 14 17.24 -39.87 -19.46
CA ASP A 14 17.08 -39.34 -18.10
C ASP A 14 17.18 -37.81 -18.05
N THR A 15 18.12 -37.25 -18.81
CA THR A 15 18.30 -35.82 -18.94
C THR A 15 17.08 -35.19 -19.64
N LEU A 16 16.57 -35.80 -20.68
CA LEU A 16 15.40 -35.33 -21.43
C LEU A 16 14.14 -35.38 -20.56
N VAL A 17 13.93 -36.47 -19.80
CA VAL A 17 12.82 -36.57 -18.86
C VAL A 17 12.93 -35.48 -17.76
N GLY A 18 14.10 -35.27 -17.19
CA GLY A 18 14.34 -34.21 -16.21
C GLY A 18 14.02 -32.84 -16.78
N LEU A 19 14.42 -32.55 -18.02
CA LEU A 19 14.12 -31.29 -18.71
C LEU A 19 12.62 -31.11 -18.94
N VAL A 20 11.93 -32.16 -19.41
CA VAL A 20 10.47 -32.14 -19.63
C VAL A 20 9.71 -31.93 -18.33
N VAL A 21 10.11 -32.61 -17.26
CA VAL A 21 9.52 -32.43 -15.93
C VAL A 21 9.75 -31.02 -15.41
N ALA A 22 10.97 -30.46 -15.56
CA ALA A 22 11.28 -29.09 -15.17
C ALA A 22 10.45 -28.07 -15.97
N LEU A 23 10.26 -28.28 -17.28
CA LEU A 23 9.39 -27.47 -18.12
C LEU A 23 7.93 -27.57 -17.70
N LEU A 24 7.41 -28.77 -17.43
CA LEU A 24 6.05 -28.99 -16.96
C LEU A 24 5.82 -28.32 -15.61
N VAL A 25 6.75 -28.45 -14.68
CA VAL A 25 6.69 -27.78 -13.37
C VAL A 25 6.66 -26.27 -13.54
N ASN A 26 7.50 -25.70 -14.41
CA ASN A 26 7.50 -24.27 -14.70
C ASN A 26 6.23 -23.77 -15.40
N VAL A 27 5.55 -24.62 -16.18
CA VAL A 27 4.29 -24.28 -16.87
C VAL A 27 3.10 -24.43 -15.91
N VAL A 28 3.11 -25.44 -15.04
CA VAL A 28 2.01 -25.74 -14.11
C VAL A 28 2.07 -24.87 -12.85
N ILE A 29 3.27 -24.55 -12.36
CA ILE A 29 3.43 -23.59 -11.27
C ILE A 29 3.15 -22.20 -11.85
N ARG A 30 1.88 -21.80 -11.76
CA ARG A 30 1.52 -20.40 -12.05
C ARG A 30 2.36 -19.51 -11.14
N PRO A 31 3.06 -18.49 -11.68
CA PRO A 31 3.75 -17.55 -10.83
C PRO A 31 2.75 -17.00 -9.82
N TYR A 32 3.12 -17.01 -8.54
CA TYR A 32 2.30 -16.49 -7.46
C TYR A 32 1.91 -15.05 -7.79
N ASN A 33 0.64 -14.82 -8.09
CA ASN A 33 0.14 -13.49 -8.42
C ASN A 33 -0.42 -12.85 -7.15
N ASN A 34 0.41 -12.05 -6.48
CA ASN A 34 0.03 -11.33 -5.28
C ASN A 34 -0.63 -9.96 -5.55
N ARG A 35 -0.93 -9.63 -6.82
CA ARG A 35 -1.56 -8.37 -7.22
C ARG A 35 -2.84 -8.07 -6.43
N GLN A 36 -3.75 -9.02 -6.38
CA GLN A 36 -5.01 -8.84 -5.67
C GLN A 36 -4.81 -8.66 -4.18
N LYS A 37 -3.85 -9.35 -3.59
CA LYS A 37 -3.48 -9.16 -2.19
C LYS A 37 -2.95 -7.76 -1.93
N ILE A 38 -2.11 -7.23 -2.82
CA ILE A 38 -1.60 -5.85 -2.73
C ILE A 38 -2.75 -4.85 -2.76
N ILE A 39 -3.65 -4.96 -3.74
CA ILE A 39 -4.81 -4.06 -3.87
C ILE A 39 -5.68 -4.13 -2.62
N ASN A 40 -6.05 -5.32 -2.17
CA ASN A 40 -6.88 -5.50 -0.97
C ASN A 40 -6.20 -4.89 0.27
N THR A 41 -4.88 -5.07 0.41
CA THR A 41 -4.13 -4.48 1.54
C THR A 41 -4.11 -2.95 1.45
N MET A 42 -3.97 -2.36 0.26
CA MET A 42 -4.07 -0.92 0.04
C MET A 42 -5.44 -0.38 0.46
N ASP A 43 -6.52 -1.04 0.03
CA ASP A 43 -7.89 -0.67 0.40
C ASP A 43 -8.12 -0.75 1.92
N GLU A 44 -7.61 -1.79 2.57
CA GLU A 44 -7.69 -1.94 4.02
C GLU A 44 -6.95 -0.82 4.74
N ILE A 45 -5.75 -0.47 4.29
CA ILE A 45 -4.95 0.63 4.83
C ILE A 45 -5.69 1.96 4.64
N GLN A 46 -6.20 2.22 3.44
CA GLN A 46 -6.94 3.45 3.15
C GLN A 46 -8.14 3.63 4.07
N LYS A 47 -8.90 2.57 4.32
CA LYS A 47 -10.07 2.58 5.23
C LYS A 47 -9.71 2.86 6.69
N MET A 48 -8.46 2.64 7.10
CA MET A 48 -8.02 2.92 8.47
C MET A 48 -7.77 4.41 8.74
N PHE A 49 -7.48 5.21 7.71
CA PHE A 49 -7.05 6.61 7.92
C PHE A 49 -8.14 7.49 8.51
N LEU A 50 -9.35 7.47 7.96
CA LEU A 50 -10.42 8.35 8.43
C LEU A 50 -10.81 8.10 9.90
N PRO A 51 -11.00 6.85 10.37
CA PRO A 51 -11.25 6.59 11.79
C PRO A 51 -10.10 7.01 12.70
N LEU A 52 -8.85 6.82 12.28
CA LEU A 52 -7.68 7.24 13.05
C LEU A 52 -7.57 8.77 13.12
N LEU A 53 -7.85 9.45 11.99
CA LEU A 53 -7.89 10.91 11.92
C LEU A 53 -9.00 11.47 12.80
N GLN A 54 -10.20 10.90 12.77
CA GLN A 54 -11.30 11.28 13.65
C GLN A 54 -10.89 11.15 15.12
N SER A 55 -10.35 10.00 15.49
CA SER A 55 -9.91 9.74 16.87
C SER A 55 -8.88 10.76 17.34
N ARG A 56 -7.89 11.10 16.49
CA ARG A 56 -6.84 12.05 16.89
C ARG A 56 -7.30 13.49 16.89
N VAL A 57 -8.01 13.93 15.85
CA VAL A 57 -8.31 15.36 15.61
C VAL A 57 -9.61 15.79 16.29
N LEU A 58 -10.64 14.97 16.19
CA LEU A 58 -11.98 15.34 16.67
C LEU A 58 -12.28 14.81 18.08
N GLU A 59 -11.73 13.65 18.45
CA GLU A 59 -11.93 13.05 19.77
C GLU A 59 -10.75 13.33 20.72
N HIS A 60 -9.65 13.96 20.25
CA HIS A 60 -8.43 14.26 21.00
C HIS A 60 -7.81 13.04 21.70
N ARG A 61 -7.96 11.86 21.09
CA ARG A 61 -7.35 10.61 21.54
C ARG A 61 -6.06 10.34 20.76
N TYR A 62 -5.15 9.62 21.39
CA TYR A 62 -3.95 9.13 20.73
C TYR A 62 -4.21 7.70 20.21
N PRO A 63 -4.55 7.51 18.93
CA PRO A 63 -4.81 6.20 18.39
C PRO A 63 -3.52 5.36 18.32
N ASP A 64 -3.67 4.04 18.48
CA ASP A 64 -2.58 3.11 18.23
C ASP A 64 -2.34 2.97 16.73
N LEU A 65 -1.17 3.39 16.27
CA LEU A 65 -0.76 3.31 14.87
C LEU A 65 -0.05 1.99 14.51
N THR A 66 0.15 1.09 15.48
CA THR A 66 0.84 -0.19 15.28
C THR A 66 0.18 -1.02 14.17
N PRO A 67 -1.17 -1.21 14.15
CA PRO A 67 -1.81 -2.00 13.10
C PRO A 67 -1.63 -1.39 11.70
N LEU A 68 -1.61 -0.05 11.60
CA LEU A 68 -1.38 0.66 10.35
C LEU A 68 0.05 0.42 9.85
N THR A 69 1.04 0.56 10.74
CA THR A 69 2.46 0.37 10.42
C THR A 69 2.78 -1.08 10.01
N GLU A 70 2.18 -2.06 10.67
CA GLU A 70 2.31 -3.47 10.32
C GLU A 70 1.75 -3.75 8.92
N LYS A 71 0.57 -3.23 8.60
CA LYS A 71 0.00 -3.36 7.26
C LYS A 71 0.84 -2.66 6.19
N MET A 72 1.38 -1.48 6.46
CA MET A 72 2.30 -0.78 5.55
C MET A 72 3.58 -1.58 5.30
N THR A 73 4.15 -2.19 6.33
CA THR A 73 5.33 -3.07 6.22
C THR A 73 5.01 -4.30 5.37
N SER A 74 3.85 -4.92 5.59
CA SER A 74 3.36 -6.05 4.79
C SER A 74 3.18 -5.65 3.32
N LEU A 75 2.55 -4.50 3.05
CA LEU A 75 2.35 -3.97 1.71
C LEU A 75 3.68 -3.75 0.98
N ALA A 76 4.64 -3.10 1.62
CA ALA A 76 5.97 -2.86 1.05
C ALA A 76 6.69 -4.18 0.70
N SER A 77 6.55 -5.21 1.56
CA SER A 77 7.09 -6.54 1.32
C SER A 77 6.46 -7.22 0.11
N GLU A 78 5.12 -7.20 0.00
CA GLU A 78 4.39 -7.79 -1.13
C GLU A 78 4.69 -7.09 -2.45
N LEU A 79 4.82 -5.75 -2.44
CA LEU A 79 5.23 -4.98 -3.62
C LEU A 79 6.64 -5.35 -4.08
N ARG A 80 7.57 -5.52 -3.15
CA ARG A 80 8.93 -5.94 -3.46
C ARG A 80 8.97 -7.33 -4.10
N ILE A 81 8.10 -8.25 -3.63
CA ILE A 81 7.93 -9.59 -4.23
C ILE A 81 7.37 -9.43 -5.65
N PHE A 82 6.31 -8.63 -5.83
CA PHE A 82 5.67 -8.38 -7.12
C PHE A 82 6.64 -7.82 -8.16
N GLU A 83 7.47 -6.85 -7.80
CA GLU A 83 8.48 -6.24 -8.67
C GLU A 83 9.58 -7.21 -9.11
N LYS A 84 9.97 -8.14 -8.22
CA LYS A 84 11.04 -9.11 -8.46
C LYS A 84 10.58 -10.38 -9.17
N GLN A 85 9.28 -10.59 -9.34
CA GLN A 85 8.76 -11.77 -10.01
C GLN A 85 9.27 -11.84 -11.45
N PRO A 86 9.89 -12.96 -11.86
CA PRO A 86 10.35 -13.13 -13.23
C PRO A 86 9.15 -13.13 -14.18
N VAL A 87 9.26 -12.33 -15.23
CA VAL A 87 8.31 -12.41 -16.35
C VAL A 87 8.68 -13.63 -17.17
N ALA A 88 7.74 -14.53 -17.44
CA ALA A 88 8.02 -15.74 -18.20
C ALA A 88 8.68 -15.42 -19.56
N LEU A 89 9.70 -16.19 -19.91
CA LEU A 89 10.57 -15.95 -21.08
C LEU A 89 9.82 -15.83 -22.42
N TRP A 90 8.61 -16.41 -22.52
CA TRP A 90 7.74 -16.37 -23.70
C TRP A 90 6.72 -15.23 -23.70
N GLN A 91 6.73 -14.37 -22.66
CA GLN A 91 5.84 -13.22 -22.66
C GLN A 91 6.38 -12.12 -23.57
N HIS A 92 5.56 -11.69 -24.54
CA HIS A 92 5.91 -10.63 -25.47
C HIS A 92 6.32 -9.34 -24.72
N ALA A 93 7.22 -8.57 -25.32
CA ALA A 93 7.74 -7.30 -24.77
C ALA A 93 6.63 -6.35 -24.27
N VAL A 94 5.46 -6.39 -24.91
CA VAL A 94 4.26 -5.62 -24.53
C VAL A 94 3.78 -5.98 -23.11
N ARG A 95 3.77 -7.27 -22.75
CA ARG A 95 3.36 -7.72 -21.40
C ARG A 95 4.37 -7.31 -20.33
N VAL A 96 5.65 -7.30 -20.69
CA VAL A 96 6.72 -6.83 -19.79
C VAL A 96 6.56 -5.34 -19.51
N ALA A 97 6.29 -4.53 -20.55
CA ALA A 97 6.07 -3.11 -20.41
C ALA A 97 4.82 -2.81 -19.58
N ALA A 98 3.69 -3.48 -19.84
CA ALA A 98 2.47 -3.34 -19.06
C ALA A 98 2.67 -3.68 -17.58
N ARG A 99 3.41 -4.75 -17.27
CA ARG A 99 3.71 -5.14 -15.90
C ARG A 99 4.60 -4.12 -15.18
N ARG A 100 5.59 -3.55 -15.88
CA ARG A 100 6.42 -2.47 -15.31
C ARG A 100 5.59 -1.22 -15.00
N GLN A 101 4.69 -0.86 -15.88
CA GLN A 101 3.78 0.26 -15.66
C GLN A 101 2.85 0.01 -14.47
N GLU A 102 2.30 -1.19 -14.35
CA GLU A 102 1.49 -1.59 -13.22
C GLU A 102 2.27 -1.56 -11.89
N ALA A 103 3.50 -2.08 -11.88
CA ALA A 103 4.38 -2.02 -10.70
C ALA A 103 4.68 -0.58 -10.29
N ALA A 104 4.95 0.30 -11.27
CA ALA A 104 5.18 1.72 -11.00
C ALA A 104 3.92 2.41 -10.43
N TYR A 105 2.74 2.07 -10.95
CA TYR A 105 1.47 2.56 -10.43
C TYR A 105 1.23 2.14 -8.97
N LEU A 106 1.37 0.83 -8.68
CA LEU A 106 1.21 0.31 -7.31
C LEU A 106 2.23 0.91 -6.34
N ARG A 107 3.46 1.17 -6.81
CA ARG A 107 4.49 1.87 -6.03
C ARG A 107 4.10 3.32 -5.74
N GLY A 108 3.51 4.02 -6.70
CA GLY A 108 2.96 5.37 -6.51
C GLY A 108 1.86 5.39 -5.45
N CYS A 109 0.93 4.43 -5.47
CA CYS A 109 -0.10 4.30 -4.44
C CYS A 109 0.49 4.02 -3.05
N GLU A 110 1.49 3.14 -2.96
CA GLU A 110 2.19 2.86 -1.69
C GLU A 110 2.87 4.11 -1.14
N GLN A 111 3.50 4.92 -1.99
CA GLN A 111 4.13 6.18 -1.58
C GLN A 111 3.10 7.21 -1.05
N LEU A 112 1.90 7.28 -1.66
CA LEU A 112 0.82 8.12 -1.15
C LEU A 112 0.34 7.64 0.22
N LEU A 113 0.14 6.34 0.41
CA LEU A 113 -0.22 5.76 1.70
C LEU A 113 0.86 6.03 2.75
N ALA A 114 2.14 5.92 2.38
CA ALA A 114 3.27 6.23 3.27
C ALA A 114 3.30 7.73 3.65
N LYS A 115 3.00 8.64 2.70
CA LYS A 115 2.84 10.06 2.98
C LYS A 115 1.73 10.29 4.00
N MET A 116 0.54 9.69 3.78
CA MET A 116 -0.59 9.81 4.71
C MET A 116 -0.24 9.27 6.11
N CYS A 117 0.50 8.17 6.21
CA CYS A 117 1.03 7.65 7.48
C CYS A 117 1.94 8.68 8.17
N GLY A 118 2.80 9.35 7.42
CA GLY A 118 3.69 10.39 7.92
C GLY A 118 2.91 11.59 8.49
N GLU A 119 1.90 12.07 7.75
CA GLU A 119 1.03 13.16 8.20
C GLU A 119 0.25 12.78 9.48
N LEU A 120 -0.32 11.57 9.52
CA LEU A 120 -1.03 11.08 10.70
C LEU A 120 -0.10 10.91 11.91
N ALA A 121 1.12 10.40 11.69
CA ALA A 121 2.14 10.30 12.74
C ALA A 121 2.55 11.68 13.27
N ALA A 122 2.69 12.68 12.39
CA ALA A 122 2.96 14.06 12.79
C ALA A 122 1.83 14.61 13.69
N LEU A 123 0.57 14.38 13.31
CA LEU A 123 -0.59 14.74 14.15
C LEU A 123 -0.58 14.04 15.50
N CYS A 124 -0.21 12.77 15.56
CA CYS A 124 -0.13 12.01 16.81
C CYS A 124 1.04 12.44 17.70
N ASN A 125 2.10 13.00 17.13
CA ASN A 125 3.27 13.48 17.87
C ASN A 125 3.14 14.96 18.33
N MET A 126 2.04 15.62 18.02
CA MET A 126 1.79 16.96 18.58
C MET A 126 1.45 16.86 20.07
N ASP A 127 2.21 17.57 20.90
CA ASP A 127 1.99 17.64 22.35
C ASP A 127 0.72 18.41 22.72
N SER A 128 0.27 19.28 21.81
CA SER A 128 -0.94 20.09 21.94
C SER A 128 -2.13 19.45 21.22
N ASN A 129 -3.33 19.79 21.67
CA ASN A 129 -4.58 19.39 21.00
C ASN A 129 -5.30 20.64 20.47
N PRO A 130 -4.80 21.28 19.42
CA PRO A 130 -5.46 22.42 18.82
C PRO A 130 -6.79 22.02 18.17
N ALA A 131 -7.75 22.93 18.12
CA ALA A 131 -8.93 22.73 17.29
C ALA A 131 -8.57 22.98 15.82
N PRO A 132 -9.09 22.16 14.91
CA PRO A 132 -8.99 22.42 13.49
C PRO A 132 -9.75 23.71 13.13
N GLY A 133 -9.23 24.42 12.11
CA GLY A 133 -9.88 25.58 11.51
C GLY A 133 -11.19 25.21 10.80
N GLU A 134 -12.03 26.22 10.52
CA GLU A 134 -13.34 26.01 9.87
C GLU A 134 -13.21 25.26 8.54
N GLU A 135 -12.25 25.63 7.71
CA GLU A 135 -11.99 24.95 6.43
C GLU A 135 -11.62 23.47 6.61
N SER A 136 -10.77 23.15 7.61
CA SER A 136 -10.43 21.76 7.94
C SER A 136 -11.62 20.97 8.43
N ILE A 137 -12.50 21.60 9.23
CA ILE A 137 -13.73 20.96 9.72
C ILE A 137 -14.66 20.66 8.55
N GLU A 138 -14.92 21.61 7.65
CA GLU A 138 -15.75 21.40 6.47
C GLU A 138 -15.22 20.24 5.59
N ARG A 139 -13.91 20.16 5.40
CA ARG A 139 -13.29 19.06 4.65
C ARG A 139 -13.43 17.72 5.36
N LEU A 140 -13.25 17.67 6.69
CA LEU A 140 -13.45 16.46 7.48
C LEU A 140 -14.89 15.97 7.40
N GLU A 141 -15.88 16.88 7.50
CA GLU A 141 -17.30 16.58 7.39
C GLU A 141 -17.65 16.07 5.98
N ALA A 142 -17.06 16.64 4.92
CA ALA A 142 -17.23 16.17 3.55
C ALA A 142 -16.77 14.70 3.37
N HIS A 143 -15.81 14.23 4.20
CA HIS A 143 -15.38 12.84 4.27
C HIS A 143 -16.19 11.97 5.25
N GLY A 144 -17.30 12.49 5.77
CA GLY A 144 -18.20 11.78 6.69
C GLY A 144 -17.74 11.72 8.15
N LEU A 145 -16.75 12.52 8.53
CA LEU A 145 -16.30 12.65 9.91
C LEU A 145 -17.20 13.69 10.63
N THR A 146 -17.55 13.42 11.88
CA THR A 146 -18.47 14.31 12.62
C THR A 146 -17.71 15.04 13.73
N ALA A 147 -17.68 16.35 13.65
CA ALA A 147 -17.11 17.19 14.69
C ALA A 147 -18.06 17.22 15.92
N PRO A 148 -17.56 16.99 17.15
CA PRO A 148 -18.36 17.10 18.35
C PRO A 148 -18.70 18.58 18.63
N GLU A 149 -19.89 18.85 19.18
CA GLU A 149 -20.38 20.21 19.47
C GLU A 149 -19.45 21.03 20.38
N ASN A 150 -18.71 20.35 21.27
CA ASN A 150 -17.81 20.94 22.25
C ASN A 150 -16.35 21.02 21.78
N LEU A 151 -16.08 20.82 20.49
CA LEU A 151 -14.71 20.82 19.96
C LEU A 151 -13.93 22.12 20.29
N LYS A 152 -14.64 23.27 20.32
CA LYS A 152 -14.05 24.59 20.61
C LYS A 152 -13.68 24.78 22.10
N ASP A 153 -14.27 24.01 23.02
CA ASP A 153 -14.02 24.13 24.46
C ASP A 153 -12.65 23.54 24.87
N TYR A 154 -12.08 22.68 24.04
CA TYR A 154 -10.77 22.05 24.28
C TYR A 154 -9.57 22.92 23.84
N CYS A 155 -9.80 24.09 23.23
CA CYS A 155 -8.77 24.88 22.60
C CYS A 155 -8.09 25.88 23.55
N ARG A 156 -7.02 25.44 24.15
CA ARG A 156 -6.02 26.35 24.78
C ARG A 156 -4.71 26.31 23.96
N CYS A 157 -4.77 26.57 22.67
CA CYS A 157 -3.61 26.34 21.83
C CYS A 157 -3.06 27.61 21.20
N SER A 158 -1.76 27.60 20.97
CA SER A 158 -1.06 28.58 20.17
C SER A 158 -1.68 28.62 18.77
N PRO A 159 -1.87 29.83 18.17
CA PRO A 159 -2.30 29.93 16.77
C PRO A 159 -1.38 29.19 15.79
N VAL A 160 -0.10 29.05 16.13
CA VAL A 160 0.88 28.30 15.33
C VAL A 160 0.55 26.81 15.30
N ASP A 161 0.19 26.23 16.46
CA ASP A 161 -0.15 24.80 16.54
C ASP A 161 -1.41 24.47 15.75
N ALA A 162 -2.40 25.38 15.74
CA ALA A 162 -3.60 25.23 14.93
C ALA A 162 -3.28 25.24 13.42
N GLN A 163 -2.40 26.14 12.97
CA GLN A 163 -1.96 26.18 11.58
C GLN A 163 -1.20 24.89 11.17
N VAL A 164 -0.35 24.38 12.07
CA VAL A 164 0.37 23.11 11.83
C VAL A 164 -0.60 21.93 11.74
N LEU A 165 -1.62 21.90 12.62
CA LEU A 165 -2.67 20.90 12.57
C LEU A 165 -3.40 20.93 11.22
N ASP A 166 -3.88 22.12 10.81
CA ASP A 166 -4.62 22.31 9.56
C ASP A 166 -3.77 21.91 8.34
N PHE A 167 -2.49 22.23 8.35
CA PHE A 167 -1.54 21.83 7.30
C PHE A 167 -1.45 20.31 7.16
N HIS A 168 -1.31 19.57 8.27
CA HIS A 168 -1.22 18.12 8.23
C HIS A 168 -2.54 17.46 7.85
N ILE A 169 -3.68 17.99 8.32
CA ILE A 169 -5.02 17.53 7.89
C ILE A 169 -5.17 17.72 6.38
N GLY A 170 -4.86 18.92 5.87
CA GLY A 170 -4.95 19.24 4.47
C GLY A 170 -4.15 18.27 3.61
N ASN A 171 -2.87 18.09 3.93
CA ASN A 171 -1.99 17.17 3.20
C ASN A 171 -2.46 15.71 3.21
N LEU A 172 -3.02 15.24 4.34
CA LEU A 172 -3.55 13.90 4.46
C LEU A 172 -4.79 13.72 3.58
N LEU A 173 -5.75 14.66 3.66
CA LEU A 173 -6.98 14.60 2.88
C LEU A 173 -6.71 14.75 1.38
N ASP A 174 -5.78 15.62 0.96
CA ASP A 174 -5.38 15.73 -0.45
C ASP A 174 -4.82 14.41 -0.99
N ALA A 175 -3.97 13.73 -0.22
CA ALA A 175 -3.43 12.44 -0.60
C ALA A 175 -4.52 11.35 -0.62
N TYR A 176 -5.47 11.40 0.31
CA TYR A 176 -6.62 10.50 0.38
C TYR A 176 -7.53 10.65 -0.84
N ASP A 177 -7.89 11.89 -1.19
CA ASP A 177 -8.74 12.20 -2.34
C ASP A 177 -8.07 11.77 -3.64
N PHE A 178 -6.78 12.05 -3.78
CA PHE A 178 -6.00 11.63 -4.92
C PHE A 178 -5.99 10.10 -5.08
N LEU A 179 -5.73 9.36 -3.99
CA LEU A 179 -5.74 7.90 -3.99
C LEU A 179 -7.13 7.35 -4.35
N THR A 180 -8.20 7.93 -3.80
CA THR A 180 -9.58 7.54 -4.09
C THR A 180 -9.93 7.74 -5.57
N ALA A 181 -9.52 8.86 -6.17
CA ALA A 181 -9.74 9.14 -7.59
C ALA A 181 -9.06 8.11 -8.51
N PHE A 182 -7.89 7.60 -8.11
CA PHE A 182 -7.16 6.58 -8.88
C PHE A 182 -7.77 5.19 -8.81
N HIS A 183 -8.48 4.84 -7.74
CA HIS A 183 -9.13 3.53 -7.61
C HIS A 183 -10.39 3.38 -8.50
N HIS A 184 -10.90 4.48 -9.05
CA HIS A 184 -12.08 4.47 -9.92
C HIS A 184 -11.75 4.48 -11.43
N VAL A 185 -10.47 4.37 -11.81
CA VAL A 185 -9.99 4.24 -13.19
C VAL A 185 -9.44 2.82 -13.43
#